data_3e19206397a3e44fac36d7698bfac7da
#
_entry.id   3e19206397a3e44fac36d7698bfac7da
#
_cell.length_a   1.000
_cell.length_b   1.000
_cell.length_c   1.000
_cell.angle_alpha   90.00
_cell.angle_beta   90.00
_cell.angle_gamma   90.00
#
_symmetry.space_group_name_H-M   'P 1'
#
loop_
_entity.id
_entity.type
_entity.pdbx_description
1 polymer ?
#
loop_
_entity_poly.entity_id
_entity_poly.type
_entity_poly.pdbx_seq_one_letter_code
_entity_poly.pdbx_strand_id
1 'polypeptide(L)'
;VHLRRQRQMCIRDSLNTMIVTGGVVTISLTVGTLAGYGLARSNSMIAFWLLIFALIFRALPHSVLVTGYLEPFINYGLYGKKIAVIVLLVAINQPFTIWMLRSFFMNIPQDLDEAAQIDGCNPFQAFWKVVMPLMWPGVITTGLFSFLLAYNDYLVAALLLDGQSQTMVPAIMQYFNMETKMTDLVCLLYTSDAADEGVR
;
A
#
# COMPACT_ATOMS: atom_id res chain seq x y z
N VAL A 1 1.83 2.75 -36.34
CA VAL A 1 3.00 2.60 -35.48
C VAL A 1 2.77 3.32 -34.13
N HIS A 2 2.15 4.50 -34.08
CA HIS A 2 1.88 5.25 -32.85
C HIS A 2 0.94 4.51 -31.88
N LEU A 3 -0.19 4.00 -32.35
CA LEU A 3 -1.17 3.28 -31.54
C LEU A 3 -0.60 2.02 -30.86
N ARG A 4 0.33 1.31 -31.50
CA ARG A 4 1.01 0.15 -30.89
C ARG A 4 1.93 0.56 -29.73
N ARG A 5 2.65 1.67 -29.86
CA ARG A 5 3.51 2.20 -28.79
C ARG A 5 2.69 2.64 -27.59
N GLN A 6 1.59 3.36 -27.83
CA GLN A 6 0.69 3.82 -26.75
C GLN A 6 0.08 2.64 -25.99
N ARG A 7 -0.42 1.63 -26.69
CA ARG A 7 -0.97 0.41 -26.05
C ARG A 7 0.09 -0.31 -25.20
N GLN A 8 1.33 -0.39 -25.68
CA GLN A 8 2.42 -1.01 -24.91
C GLN A 8 2.79 -0.20 -23.66
N MET A 9 2.74 1.14 -23.73
CA MET A 9 2.97 2.00 -22.57
C MET A 9 1.88 1.80 -21.50
N CYS A 10 0.59 1.83 -21.89
CA CYS A 10 -0.51 1.61 -20.96
C CYS A 10 -0.46 0.24 -20.27
N ILE A 11 -0.19 -0.84 -21.01
CA ILE A 11 -0.05 -2.19 -20.42
C ILE A 11 1.11 -2.22 -19.41
N ARG A 12 2.22 -1.58 -19.75
CA ARG A 12 3.40 -1.54 -18.89
C ARG A 12 3.16 -0.74 -17.62
N ASP A 13 2.49 0.40 -17.72
CA ASP A 13 2.15 1.25 -16.58
C ASP A 13 1.16 0.54 -15.65
N SER A 14 0.18 -0.17 -16.22
CA SER A 14 -0.74 -1.02 -15.44
C SER A 14 -0.01 -2.14 -14.70
N LEU A 15 0.91 -2.85 -15.37
CA LEU A 15 1.73 -3.89 -14.73
C LEU A 15 2.64 -3.32 -13.64
N ASN A 16 3.25 -2.15 -13.89
CA ASN A 16 4.06 -1.47 -12.88
C ASN A 16 3.24 -1.11 -11.65
N THR A 17 2.03 -0.58 -11.85
CA THR A 17 1.10 -0.26 -10.78
C THR A 17 0.74 -1.50 -9.96
N MET A 18 0.40 -2.60 -10.63
CA MET A 18 0.07 -3.86 -9.94
C MET A 18 1.25 -4.41 -9.12
N ILE A 19 2.47 -4.33 -9.65
CA ILE A 19 3.68 -4.76 -8.93
C ILE A 19 3.91 -3.88 -7.70
N VAL A 20 3.82 -2.55 -7.85
CA VAL A 20 4.06 -1.61 -6.76
C VAL A 20 2.97 -1.75 -5.69
N THR A 21 1.70 -1.67 -6.07
CA THR A 21 0.58 -1.77 -5.12
C THR A 21 0.52 -3.14 -4.46
N GLY A 22 0.72 -4.23 -5.22
CA GLY A 22 0.79 -5.59 -4.69
C GLY A 22 1.93 -5.76 -3.69
N GLY A 23 3.11 -5.22 -3.98
CA GLY A 23 4.25 -5.22 -3.08
C GLY A 23 3.98 -4.44 -1.80
N VAL A 24 3.39 -3.24 -1.91
CA VAL A 24 3.02 -2.42 -0.74
C VAL A 24 2.02 -3.14 0.14
N VAL A 25 0.93 -3.66 -0.44
CA VAL A 25 -0.12 -4.36 0.31
C VAL A 25 0.44 -5.58 1.03
N THR A 26 1.21 -6.41 0.34
CA THR A 26 1.77 -7.64 0.92
C THR A 26 2.69 -7.33 2.09
N ILE A 27 3.63 -6.40 1.94
CA ILE A 27 4.56 -6.03 3.00
C ILE A 27 3.83 -5.33 4.14
N SER A 28 2.94 -4.38 3.85
CA SER A 28 2.20 -3.65 4.87
C SER A 28 1.30 -4.56 5.70
N LEU A 29 0.63 -5.53 5.07
CA LEU A 29 -0.22 -6.48 5.81
C LEU A 29 0.61 -7.45 6.64
N THR A 30 1.71 -8.00 6.11
CA THR A 30 2.55 -8.94 6.86
C THR A 30 3.17 -8.28 8.09
N VAL A 31 3.80 -7.12 7.94
CA VAL A 31 4.38 -6.38 9.07
C VAL A 31 3.28 -5.83 9.98
N GLY A 32 2.19 -5.31 9.39
CA GLY A 32 1.08 -4.73 10.11
C GLY A 32 0.32 -5.73 10.98
N THR A 33 0.10 -6.97 10.51
CA THR A 33 -0.58 -8.01 11.29
C THR A 33 0.24 -8.44 12.49
N LEU A 34 1.55 -8.64 12.32
CA LEU A 34 2.44 -9.02 13.41
C LEU A 34 2.54 -7.90 14.46
N ALA A 35 2.78 -6.66 14.00
CA ALA A 35 2.88 -5.51 14.89
C ALA A 35 1.54 -5.18 15.56
N GLY A 36 0.44 -5.21 14.80
CA GLY A 36 -0.91 -4.95 15.30
C GLY A 36 -1.35 -5.96 16.35
N TYR A 37 -1.06 -7.25 16.15
CA TYR A 37 -1.32 -8.30 17.13
C TYR A 37 -0.47 -8.08 18.39
N GLY A 38 0.84 -7.88 18.26
CA GLY A 38 1.71 -7.61 19.39
C GLY A 38 1.27 -6.39 20.21
N LEU A 39 0.84 -5.29 19.55
CA LEU A 39 0.31 -4.12 20.23
C LEU A 39 -1.06 -4.34 20.86
N ALA A 40 -1.91 -5.19 20.27
CA ALA A 40 -3.22 -5.49 20.82
C ALA A 40 -3.14 -6.35 22.09
N ARG A 41 -2.11 -7.18 22.19
CA ARG A 41 -1.89 -8.09 23.35
C ARG A 41 -0.93 -7.51 24.39
N SER A 42 -0.22 -6.43 24.06
CA SER A 42 0.69 -5.77 25.00
C SER A 42 -0.04 -4.66 25.77
N ASN A 43 0.15 -4.63 27.09
CA ASN A 43 -0.30 -3.52 27.95
C ASN A 43 0.73 -2.37 28.00
N SER A 44 1.65 -2.30 27.04
CA SER A 44 2.71 -1.31 27.01
C SER A 44 2.17 0.07 26.59
N MET A 45 2.10 0.98 27.55
CA MET A 45 1.75 2.39 27.31
C MET A 45 2.75 3.06 26.36
N ILE A 46 4.02 2.68 26.40
CA ILE A 46 5.08 3.24 25.53
C ILE A 46 4.81 2.88 24.07
N ALA A 47 4.51 1.61 23.79
CA ALA A 47 4.22 1.15 22.42
C ALA A 47 2.97 1.84 21.84
N PHE A 48 1.96 2.09 22.66
CA PHE A 48 0.77 2.84 22.25
C PHE A 48 1.12 4.30 21.89
N TRP A 49 1.88 4.99 22.73
CA TRP A 49 2.29 6.37 22.48
C TRP A 49 3.20 6.50 21.26
N LEU A 50 4.09 5.54 21.02
CA LEU A 50 4.91 5.49 19.81
C LEU A 50 4.04 5.38 18.53
N LEU A 51 2.98 4.57 18.58
CA LEU A 51 2.04 4.46 17.46
C LEU A 51 1.29 5.78 17.21
N ILE A 52 0.80 6.42 18.28
CA ILE A 52 0.14 7.73 18.18
C ILE A 52 1.09 8.77 17.59
N PHE A 53 2.33 8.81 18.06
CA PHE A 53 3.35 9.72 17.57
C PHE A 53 3.62 9.49 16.06
N ALA A 54 3.74 8.24 15.63
CA ALA A 54 3.89 7.89 14.23
C ALA A 54 2.67 8.31 13.36
N LEU A 55 1.45 8.23 13.90
CA LEU A 55 0.25 8.72 13.24
C LEU A 55 0.24 10.26 13.13
N ILE A 56 0.73 10.97 14.12
CA ILE A 56 0.88 12.44 14.08
C ILE A 56 1.88 12.84 13.00
N PHE A 57 3.02 12.14 12.88
CA PHE A 57 3.98 12.40 11.80
C PHE A 57 3.37 12.19 10.42
N ARG A 58 2.48 11.21 10.26
CA ARG A 58 1.75 11.01 9.01
C ARG A 58 0.84 12.18 8.64
N ALA A 59 0.40 13.00 9.61
CA ALA A 59 -0.42 14.18 9.38
C ALA A 59 0.37 15.34 8.76
N LEU A 60 1.70 15.25 8.70
CA LEU A 60 2.53 16.23 8.00
C LEU A 60 2.21 16.21 6.50
N PRO A 61 2.37 17.35 5.80
CA PRO A 61 2.16 17.42 4.36
C PRO A 61 2.98 16.36 3.63
N HIS A 62 2.32 15.55 2.80
CA HIS A 62 2.94 14.41 2.12
C HIS A 62 4.13 14.84 1.26
N SER A 63 4.05 16.02 0.62
CA SER A 63 5.13 16.60 -0.18
C SER A 63 6.43 16.83 0.61
N VAL A 64 6.32 17.27 1.86
CA VAL A 64 7.49 17.52 2.72
C VAL A 64 8.19 16.20 3.09
N LEU A 65 7.43 15.17 3.38
CA LEU A 65 7.98 13.86 3.70
C LEU A 65 8.71 13.25 2.49
N VAL A 66 8.08 13.28 1.33
CA VAL A 66 8.62 12.65 0.11
C VAL A 66 9.91 13.35 -0.36
N THR A 67 9.96 14.68 -0.35
CA THR A 67 11.16 15.42 -0.75
C THR A 67 12.35 15.15 0.18
N GLY A 68 12.11 14.96 1.49
CA GLY A 68 13.16 14.63 2.45
C GLY A 68 13.79 13.25 2.21
N TYR A 69 13.07 12.31 1.61
CA TYR A 69 13.58 10.97 1.30
C TYR A 69 14.30 10.88 -0.06
N LEU A 70 14.15 11.88 -0.93
CA LEU A 70 14.70 11.83 -2.28
C LEU A 70 16.23 11.71 -2.28
N GLU A 71 16.92 12.53 -1.48
CA GLU A 71 18.38 12.55 -1.41
C GLU A 71 18.99 11.23 -0.93
N PRO A 72 18.53 10.62 0.18
CA PRO A 72 18.99 9.28 0.58
C PRO A 72 18.78 8.22 -0.51
N PHE A 73 17.64 8.21 -1.19
CA PHE A 73 17.36 7.21 -2.22
C PHE A 73 18.26 7.36 -3.45
N ILE A 74 18.62 8.60 -3.82
CA ILE A 74 19.60 8.87 -4.88
C ILE A 74 20.98 8.33 -4.47
N ASN A 75 21.43 8.65 -3.25
CA ASN A 75 22.74 8.25 -2.73
C ASN A 75 22.90 6.72 -2.66
N TYR A 76 21.82 6.00 -2.33
CA TYR A 76 21.83 4.52 -2.32
C TYR A 76 21.58 3.88 -3.70
N GLY A 77 21.46 4.68 -4.77
CA GLY A 77 21.23 4.16 -6.12
C GLY A 77 19.89 3.45 -6.30
N LEU A 78 18.89 3.84 -5.50
CA LEU A 78 17.52 3.30 -5.54
C LEU A 78 16.59 4.13 -6.43
N TYR A 79 17.04 5.29 -6.86
CA TYR A 79 16.27 6.15 -7.77
C TYR A 79 15.91 5.40 -9.07
N GLY A 80 14.71 5.60 -9.59
CA GLY A 80 14.18 4.91 -10.77
C GLY A 80 13.73 3.47 -10.56
N LYS A 81 13.92 2.89 -9.36
CA LYS A 81 13.55 1.50 -9.06
C LYS A 81 12.19 1.43 -8.34
N LYS A 82 11.35 0.50 -8.76
CA LYS A 82 10.04 0.24 -8.12
C LYS A 82 10.15 -0.10 -6.64
N ILE A 83 11.23 -0.76 -6.23
CA ILE A 83 11.48 -1.11 -4.82
C ILE A 83 11.57 0.13 -3.92
N ALA A 84 12.10 1.24 -4.43
CA ALA A 84 12.17 2.50 -3.70
C ALA A 84 10.78 3.02 -3.37
N VAL A 85 9.88 3.03 -4.36
CA VAL A 85 8.48 3.43 -4.18
C VAL A 85 7.76 2.51 -3.20
N ILE A 86 7.94 1.19 -3.34
CA ILE A 86 7.34 0.20 -2.42
C ILE A 86 7.78 0.47 -0.98
N VAL A 87 9.07 0.59 -0.73
CA VAL A 87 9.62 0.79 0.63
C VAL A 87 9.10 2.11 1.22
N LEU A 88 9.11 3.19 0.44
CA LEU A 88 8.67 4.49 0.93
C LEU A 88 7.15 4.51 1.21
N LEU A 89 6.33 3.97 0.31
CA LEU A 89 4.89 3.86 0.53
C LEU A 89 4.54 2.97 1.73
N VAL A 90 5.26 1.86 1.91
CA VAL A 90 5.12 1.03 3.11
C VAL A 90 5.44 1.86 4.35
N ALA A 91 6.59 2.53 4.39
CA ALA A 91 7.01 3.32 5.55
C ALA A 91 5.99 4.40 5.95
N ILE A 92 5.47 5.14 4.96
CA ILE A 92 4.48 6.22 5.19
C ILE A 92 3.13 5.66 5.64
N ASN A 93 2.69 4.53 5.07
CA ASN A 93 1.37 3.96 5.35
C ASN A 93 1.33 3.02 6.55
N GLN A 94 2.48 2.51 6.99
CA GLN A 94 2.58 1.49 8.05
C GLN A 94 1.90 1.87 9.37
N PRO A 95 2.05 3.09 9.92
CA PRO A 95 1.40 3.46 11.17
C PRO A 95 -0.13 3.32 11.13
N PHE A 96 -0.74 3.69 10.03
CA PHE A 96 -2.19 3.57 9.84
C PHE A 96 -2.63 2.10 9.71
N THR A 97 -1.88 1.30 8.95
CA THR A 97 -2.15 -0.13 8.79
C THR A 97 -2.06 -0.86 10.13
N ILE A 98 -1.04 -0.57 10.93
CA ILE A 98 -0.88 -1.14 12.29
C ILE A 98 -2.03 -0.71 13.20
N TRP A 99 -2.39 0.56 13.20
CA TRP A 99 -3.48 1.09 14.02
C TRP A 99 -4.82 0.42 13.68
N MET A 100 -5.09 0.26 12.41
CA MET A 100 -6.33 -0.35 11.92
C MET A 100 -6.40 -1.84 12.31
N LEU A 101 -5.32 -2.60 12.04
CA LEU A 101 -5.24 -4.01 12.41
C LEU A 101 -5.29 -4.23 13.93
N ARG A 102 -4.61 -3.37 14.71
CA ARG A 102 -4.71 -3.39 16.17
C ARG A 102 -6.16 -3.25 16.65
N SER A 103 -6.93 -2.32 16.07
CA SER A 103 -8.35 -2.14 16.39
C SER A 103 -9.18 -3.42 16.16
N PHE A 104 -8.92 -4.11 15.05
CA PHE A 104 -9.59 -5.39 14.78
C PHE A 104 -9.16 -6.48 15.77
N PHE A 105 -7.85 -6.59 16.08
CA PHE A 105 -7.36 -7.57 17.07
C PHE A 105 -7.91 -7.34 18.48
N MET A 106 -8.16 -6.10 18.87
CA MET A 106 -8.76 -5.79 20.18
C MET A 106 -10.21 -6.28 20.34
N ASN A 107 -10.91 -6.50 19.22
CA ASN A 107 -12.27 -7.06 19.25
C ASN A 107 -12.28 -8.60 19.46
N ILE A 108 -11.14 -9.25 19.36
CA ILE A 108 -10.99 -10.68 19.62
C ILE A 108 -10.63 -10.90 21.09
N PRO A 109 -11.44 -11.63 21.89
CA PRO A 109 -11.14 -11.93 23.30
C PRO A 109 -9.77 -12.59 23.46
N GLN A 110 -9.04 -12.19 24.50
CA GLN A 110 -7.74 -12.78 24.83
C GLN A 110 -7.85 -14.24 25.30
N ASP A 111 -8.99 -14.59 25.85
CA ASP A 111 -9.31 -15.95 26.31
C ASP A 111 -9.10 -17.01 25.22
N LEU A 112 -9.26 -16.65 23.93
CA LEU A 112 -9.00 -17.56 22.81
C LEU A 112 -7.50 -17.88 22.65
N ASP A 113 -6.63 -16.91 22.93
CA ASP A 113 -5.19 -17.14 22.90
C ASP A 113 -4.75 -18.03 24.09
N GLU A 114 -5.36 -17.80 25.27
CA GLU A 114 -5.10 -18.59 26.48
C GLU A 114 -5.61 -20.03 26.33
N ALA A 115 -6.83 -20.22 25.81
CA ALA A 115 -7.37 -21.53 25.53
C ALA A 115 -6.50 -22.33 24.55
N ALA A 116 -6.04 -21.70 23.47
CA ALA A 116 -5.14 -22.33 22.52
C ALA A 116 -3.80 -22.75 23.14
N GLN A 117 -3.29 -21.98 24.13
CA GLN A 117 -2.07 -22.31 24.83
C GLN A 117 -2.29 -23.48 25.82
N ILE A 118 -3.46 -23.56 26.47
CA ILE A 118 -3.84 -24.70 27.30
C ILE A 118 -3.93 -25.97 26.45
N ASP A 119 -4.41 -25.87 25.23
CA ASP A 119 -4.47 -26.98 24.23
C ASP A 119 -3.08 -27.33 23.67
N GLY A 120 -1.99 -26.73 24.18
CA GLY A 120 -0.60 -27.06 23.82
C GLY A 120 -0.05 -26.29 22.62
N CYS A 121 -0.74 -25.26 22.14
CA CYS A 121 -0.20 -24.38 21.08
C CYS A 121 0.84 -23.42 21.63
N ASN A 122 1.95 -23.24 20.90
CA ASN A 122 2.85 -22.14 21.13
C ASN A 122 2.15 -20.80 20.75
N PRO A 123 2.57 -19.62 21.29
CA PRO A 123 1.95 -18.33 20.97
C PRO A 123 1.87 -18.03 19.48
N PHE A 124 2.88 -18.42 18.70
CA PHE A 124 2.88 -18.28 17.26
C PHE A 124 1.88 -19.22 16.55
N GLN A 125 1.70 -20.42 17.08
CA GLN A 125 0.69 -21.36 16.57
C GLN A 125 -0.72 -20.89 16.92
N ALA A 126 -0.95 -20.37 18.12
CA ALA A 126 -2.21 -19.75 18.51
C ALA A 126 -2.58 -18.59 17.57
N PHE A 127 -1.63 -17.73 17.29
CA PHE A 127 -1.79 -16.63 16.32
C PHE A 127 -2.24 -17.16 14.93
N TRP A 128 -1.51 -18.12 14.35
CA TRP A 128 -1.80 -18.58 12.99
C TRP A 128 -3.05 -19.47 12.89
N LYS A 129 -3.28 -20.34 13.88
CA LYS A 129 -4.35 -21.36 13.80
C LYS A 129 -5.68 -20.87 14.34
N VAL A 130 -5.67 -19.95 15.31
CA VAL A 130 -6.89 -19.49 15.99
C VAL A 130 -7.20 -18.04 15.65
N VAL A 131 -6.26 -17.13 15.86
CA VAL A 131 -6.51 -15.68 15.73
C VAL A 131 -6.61 -15.26 14.27
N MET A 132 -5.68 -15.68 13.41
CA MET A 132 -5.67 -15.27 11.99
C MET A 132 -6.93 -15.64 11.21
N PRO A 133 -7.51 -16.84 11.36
CA PRO A 133 -8.78 -17.15 10.69
C PRO A 133 -9.93 -16.22 11.08
N LEU A 134 -10.01 -15.79 12.34
CA LEU A 134 -11.03 -14.84 12.79
C LEU A 134 -10.75 -13.42 12.27
N MET A 135 -9.47 -13.10 12.02
CA MET A 135 -9.03 -11.80 11.55
C MET A 135 -9.17 -11.56 10.04
N TRP A 136 -9.48 -12.58 9.25
CA TRP A 136 -9.59 -12.44 7.79
C TRP A 136 -10.40 -11.22 7.33
N PRO A 137 -11.61 -10.94 7.88
CA PRO A 137 -12.36 -9.75 7.47
C PRO A 137 -11.60 -8.45 7.72
N GLY A 138 -10.92 -8.34 8.87
CA GLY A 138 -10.10 -7.19 9.22
C GLY A 138 -8.87 -7.03 8.32
N VAL A 139 -8.21 -8.13 7.98
CA VAL A 139 -7.06 -8.15 7.06
C VAL A 139 -7.47 -7.74 5.65
N ILE A 140 -8.59 -8.26 5.14
CA ILE A 140 -9.11 -7.90 3.82
C ILE A 140 -9.46 -6.41 3.77
N THR A 141 -10.19 -5.91 4.76
CA THR A 141 -10.58 -4.49 4.83
C THR A 141 -9.35 -3.58 4.87
N THR A 142 -8.38 -3.89 5.73
CA THR A 142 -7.14 -3.12 5.83
C THR A 142 -6.31 -3.22 4.55
N GLY A 143 -6.31 -4.38 3.90
CA GLY A 143 -5.67 -4.61 2.62
C GLY A 143 -6.25 -3.75 1.50
N LEU A 144 -7.58 -3.64 1.44
CA LEU A 144 -8.25 -2.74 0.49
C LEU A 144 -7.87 -1.28 0.71
N PHE A 145 -7.83 -0.82 1.97
CA PHE A 145 -7.37 0.54 2.28
C PHE A 145 -5.91 0.75 1.88
N SER A 146 -5.02 -0.19 2.21
CA SER A 146 -3.61 -0.12 1.80
C SER A 146 -3.44 -0.10 0.29
N PHE A 147 -4.26 -0.89 -0.43
CA PHE A 147 -4.30 -0.89 -1.89
C PHE A 147 -4.72 0.48 -2.43
N LEU A 148 -5.83 1.05 -1.95
CA LEU A 148 -6.31 2.35 -2.39
C LEU A 148 -5.31 3.46 -2.14
N LEU A 149 -4.65 3.46 -0.96
CA LEU A 149 -3.62 4.44 -0.63
C LEU A 149 -2.41 4.34 -1.56
N ALA A 150 -1.93 3.13 -1.83
CA ALA A 150 -0.79 2.91 -2.71
C ALA A 150 -1.12 3.17 -4.19
N TYR A 151 -2.34 2.81 -4.62
CA TYR A 151 -2.78 3.01 -6.00
C TYR A 151 -2.94 4.49 -6.35
N ASN A 152 -3.52 5.29 -5.44
CA ASN A 152 -3.78 6.71 -5.66
C ASN A 152 -2.56 7.61 -5.41
N ASP A 153 -1.42 7.05 -4.98
CA ASP A 153 -0.24 7.87 -4.71
C ASP A 153 0.42 8.35 -6.00
N TYR A 154 0.35 9.67 -6.21
CA TYR A 154 0.98 10.35 -7.32
C TYR A 154 2.40 10.81 -6.98
N LEU A 155 2.60 11.41 -5.79
CA LEU A 155 3.81 12.15 -5.46
C LEU A 155 5.04 11.26 -5.37
N VAL A 156 4.94 10.15 -4.63
CA VAL A 156 6.05 9.21 -4.46
C VAL A 156 6.46 8.61 -5.80
N ALA A 157 5.46 8.18 -6.58
CA ALA A 157 5.71 7.59 -7.88
C ALA A 157 6.29 8.58 -8.90
N ALA A 158 5.79 9.82 -8.93
CA ALA A 158 6.25 10.86 -9.85
C ALA A 158 7.67 11.35 -9.53
N LEU A 159 8.06 11.37 -8.26
CA LEU A 159 9.38 11.85 -7.83
C LEU A 159 10.47 10.78 -7.87
N LEU A 160 10.12 9.50 -7.61
CA LEU A 160 11.10 8.42 -7.50
C LEU A 160 11.22 7.54 -8.74
N LEU A 161 10.22 7.55 -9.64
CA LEU A 161 10.24 6.73 -10.84
C LEU A 161 10.62 7.55 -12.08
N ASP A 162 11.41 6.93 -12.93
CA ASP A 162 11.74 7.46 -14.24
C ASP A 162 10.72 7.01 -15.30
N GLY A 163 10.65 7.71 -16.45
CA GLY A 163 9.62 7.55 -17.49
C GLY A 163 9.37 6.13 -18.01
N GLN A 164 10.32 5.22 -17.81
CA GLN A 164 10.14 3.80 -18.17
C GLN A 164 9.53 2.93 -17.06
N SER A 165 9.57 3.38 -15.83
CA SER A 165 9.12 2.64 -14.64
C SER A 165 7.87 3.26 -14.00
N GLN A 166 7.27 4.26 -14.64
CA GLN A 166 6.12 4.99 -14.13
C GLN A 166 4.94 4.08 -13.80
N THR A 167 4.18 4.48 -12.79
CA THR A 167 2.88 3.91 -12.48
C THR A 167 1.80 4.67 -13.27
N MET A 168 0.59 4.12 -13.30
CA MET A 168 -0.52 4.63 -14.10
C MET A 168 -0.95 6.04 -13.71
N VAL A 169 -0.98 6.37 -12.40
CA VAL A 169 -1.44 7.67 -11.92
C VAL A 169 -0.55 8.84 -12.37
N PRO A 170 0.79 8.80 -12.22
CA PRO A 170 1.68 9.81 -12.82
C PRO A 170 1.59 9.89 -14.34
N ALA A 171 1.45 8.74 -15.02
CA ALA A 171 1.30 8.71 -16.47
C ALA A 171 0.05 9.47 -16.93
N ILE A 172 -1.10 9.24 -16.28
CA ILE A 172 -2.35 9.95 -16.54
C ILE A 172 -2.19 11.46 -16.31
N MET A 173 -1.60 11.86 -15.18
CA MET A 173 -1.42 13.28 -14.84
C MET A 173 -0.51 14.00 -15.82
N GLN A 174 0.50 13.33 -16.37
CA GLN A 174 1.33 13.90 -17.44
C GLN A 174 0.52 14.19 -18.72
N TYR A 175 -0.42 13.33 -19.08
CA TYR A 175 -1.31 13.58 -20.21
C TYR A 175 -2.26 14.76 -19.99
N PHE A 176 -2.76 14.95 -18.77
CA PHE A 176 -3.57 16.12 -18.42
C PHE A 176 -2.80 17.43 -18.43
N ASN A 177 -1.54 17.42 -18.05
CA ASN A 177 -0.67 18.60 -18.01
C ASN A 177 -0.07 18.97 -19.39
N MET A 178 0.00 18.03 -20.31
CA MET A 178 0.33 18.33 -21.68
C MET A 178 -0.97 18.79 -22.37
N GLU A 179 -1.06 20.06 -22.72
CA GLU A 179 -2.10 20.69 -23.57
C GLU A 179 -2.17 20.06 -24.97
N THR A 180 -1.83 18.81 -25.14
CA THR A 180 -1.68 18.11 -26.40
C THR A 180 -2.70 16.99 -26.55
N LYS A 181 -3.68 17.32 -27.37
CA LYS A 181 -4.53 16.36 -28.11
C LYS A 181 -5.29 15.35 -27.27
N MET A 182 -6.57 15.59 -27.14
CA MET A 182 -7.67 14.73 -26.73
C MET A 182 -7.59 13.26 -27.19
N THR A 183 -6.72 12.94 -28.13
CA THR A 183 -6.53 11.58 -28.70
C THR A 183 -5.81 10.63 -27.75
N ASP A 184 -5.02 11.14 -26.81
CA ASP A 184 -4.23 10.30 -25.90
C ASP A 184 -5.01 9.92 -24.61
N LEU A 185 -6.05 10.68 -24.28
CA LEU A 185 -7.03 10.38 -23.22
C LEU A 185 -7.86 9.11 -23.51
N VAL A 186 -7.96 8.76 -24.76
CA VAL A 186 -8.73 7.61 -25.26
C VAL A 186 -8.23 6.27 -24.68
N CYS A 187 -6.95 6.15 -24.33
CA CYS A 187 -6.42 4.91 -23.78
C CYS A 187 -7.05 4.54 -22.41
N LEU A 188 -7.44 5.54 -21.62
CA LEU A 188 -8.02 5.34 -20.28
C LEU A 188 -9.54 5.29 -20.27
N LEU A 189 -10.18 6.05 -21.15
CA LEU A 189 -11.63 6.04 -21.29
C LEU A 189 -12.10 4.77 -22.02
N TYR A 190 -11.33 4.30 -23.02
CA TYR A 190 -11.70 3.11 -23.78
C TYR A 190 -11.59 1.78 -23.02
N THR A 191 -10.80 1.71 -21.95
CA THR A 191 -10.81 0.49 -21.10
C THR A 191 -12.03 0.45 -20.19
N SER A 192 -12.64 1.58 -19.87
CA SER A 192 -13.88 1.64 -19.10
C SER A 192 -15.12 1.44 -19.99
N ASP A 193 -15.14 2.03 -21.19
CA ASP A 193 -16.26 1.87 -22.11
C ASP A 193 -16.31 0.49 -22.80
N ALA A 194 -15.17 -0.13 -23.07
CA ALA A 194 -15.13 -1.49 -23.60
C ALA A 194 -15.64 -2.55 -22.59
N ALA A 195 -15.66 -2.22 -21.30
CA ALA A 195 -16.28 -3.07 -20.29
C ALA A 195 -17.82 -2.89 -20.25
N ASP A 196 -18.34 -1.75 -20.71
CA ASP A 196 -19.78 -1.44 -20.69
C ASP A 196 -20.50 -1.91 -21.97
N GLU A 197 -19.80 -1.97 -23.12
CA GLU A 197 -20.36 -2.48 -24.38
C GLU A 197 -20.37 -4.02 -24.47
N GLY A 198 -19.65 -4.73 -23.62
CA GLY A 198 -19.66 -6.21 -23.54
C GLY A 198 -20.89 -6.80 -22.81
N VAL A 199 -21.82 -5.97 -22.31
CA VAL A 199 -22.99 -6.39 -21.52
C VAL A 199 -24.33 -6.09 -22.20
N ARG A 200 -24.33 -5.92 -23.54
CA ARG A 200 -25.58 -5.89 -24.32
C ARG A 200 -25.66 -7.00 -25.33
#